data_1919c32cd2920a7422c12edb837bb0cc
#
_entry.id   1919c32cd2920a7422c12edb837bb0cc
#
_cell.length_a   1.000
_cell.length_b   1.000
_cell.length_c   1.000
_cell.angle_alpha   90.00
_cell.angle_beta   90.00
_cell.angle_gamma   90.00
#
_symmetry.space_group_name_H-M   'P 1'
#
loop_
_entity.id
_entity.type
_entity.pdbx_description
1 polymer ?
#
loop_
_entity_poly.entity_id
_entity_poly.type
_entity_poly.pdbx_seq_one_letter_code
_entity_poly.pdbx_strand_id
1 'polypeptide(L)'
;MNLPHLISLADLDAERLNGLLQRAQVLRPQALGGTGLRSSLRGKTVCTLFFEPSTRTRSSFQLAAMRLGADVLAFDAGTSSGKKGETAVDTMRNLEAMGVDCFVVRTAVDGELRELIAAARPETRFINAGDGRSNHPTQGLLDMLTIRQFKGADFSSLSITICGDTLHSRVARSALHALKTLGCTDIRICGPESLTVADADSADLKRFRDFDEALVGVDAVMMLRLQRERMQQGLVGSLEGYFAEYGLDS
;
A
#
# COMPACT_ATOMS: atom_id res chain seq x y z
N MET A 1 -4.65 -19.70 -7.07
CA MET A 1 -5.20 -18.52 -6.38
C MET A 1 -5.67 -17.56 -7.46
N ASN A 2 -6.98 -17.39 -7.64
CA ASN A 2 -7.52 -16.46 -8.65
C ASN A 2 -8.00 -15.22 -7.91
N LEU A 3 -7.16 -14.18 -7.84
CA LEU A 3 -7.52 -12.85 -7.37
C LEU A 3 -7.80 -11.99 -8.61
N PRO A 4 -9.04 -11.63 -8.90
CA PRO A 4 -9.35 -10.80 -10.05
C PRO A 4 -8.70 -9.44 -9.96
N HIS A 5 -8.64 -8.86 -8.75
CA HIS A 5 -8.03 -7.56 -8.46
C HIS A 5 -7.33 -7.60 -7.10
N LEU A 6 -6.33 -6.74 -6.90
CA LEU A 6 -5.72 -6.49 -5.59
C LEU A 6 -6.06 -5.06 -5.15
N ILE A 7 -7.12 -4.89 -4.37
CA ILE A 7 -7.67 -3.58 -4.00
C ILE A 7 -7.37 -3.24 -2.55
N SER A 8 -7.62 -4.18 -1.64
CA SER A 8 -7.40 -4.04 -0.21
C SER A 8 -6.87 -5.33 0.39
N LEU A 9 -6.09 -5.24 1.46
CA LEU A 9 -5.68 -6.41 2.25
C LEU A 9 -6.81 -6.90 3.16
N ALA A 10 -7.81 -6.07 3.44
CA ALA A 10 -9.02 -6.48 4.14
C ALA A 10 -9.87 -7.51 3.35
N ASP A 11 -9.70 -7.55 2.02
CA ASP A 11 -10.39 -8.50 1.15
C ASP A 11 -9.71 -9.89 1.11
N LEU A 12 -8.60 -10.06 1.82
CA LEU A 12 -7.78 -11.28 1.83
C LEU A 12 -7.91 -12.01 3.16
N ASP A 13 -8.12 -13.32 3.09
CA ASP A 13 -7.95 -14.22 4.22
C ASP A 13 -6.45 -14.52 4.49
N ALA A 14 -6.17 -15.18 5.61
CA ALA A 14 -4.81 -15.52 6.02
C ALA A 14 -4.10 -16.44 5.01
N GLU A 15 -4.81 -17.36 4.38
CA GLU A 15 -4.24 -18.28 3.38
C GLU A 15 -3.75 -17.51 2.15
N ARG A 16 -4.60 -16.62 1.60
CA ARG A 16 -4.26 -15.81 0.43
C ARG A 16 -3.13 -14.84 0.73
N LEU A 17 -3.18 -14.19 1.89
CA LEU A 17 -2.14 -13.25 2.31
C LEU A 17 -0.79 -13.95 2.46
N ASN A 18 -0.74 -15.10 3.18
CA ASN A 18 0.46 -15.91 3.30
C ASN A 18 0.95 -16.43 1.95
N GLY A 19 0.05 -16.85 1.06
CA GLY A 19 0.40 -17.28 -0.29
C GLY A 19 1.07 -16.20 -1.13
N LEU A 20 0.59 -14.94 -1.04
CA LEU A 20 1.22 -13.79 -1.70
C LEU A 20 2.62 -13.51 -1.14
N LEU A 21 2.77 -13.52 0.19
CA LEU A 21 4.07 -13.31 0.85
C LEU A 21 5.07 -14.41 0.48
N GLN A 22 4.65 -15.67 0.50
CA GLN A 22 5.48 -16.80 0.08
C GLN A 22 5.89 -16.68 -1.39
N ARG A 23 4.96 -16.33 -2.28
CA ARG A 23 5.25 -16.11 -3.70
C ARG A 23 6.26 -14.97 -3.89
N ALA A 24 6.13 -13.89 -3.15
CA ALA A 24 7.07 -12.77 -3.18
C ALA A 24 8.49 -13.20 -2.73
N GLN A 25 8.61 -14.03 -1.69
CA GLN A 25 9.91 -14.58 -1.25
C GLN A 25 10.59 -15.41 -2.34
N VAL A 26 9.82 -16.25 -3.04
CA VAL A 26 10.34 -17.08 -4.15
C VAL A 26 10.76 -16.24 -5.35
N LEU A 27 9.99 -15.20 -5.68
CA LEU A 27 10.25 -14.35 -6.85
C LEU A 27 11.38 -13.33 -6.63
N ARG A 28 11.62 -12.91 -5.38
CA ARG A 28 12.60 -11.86 -5.05
C ARG A 28 14.02 -12.15 -5.58
N PRO A 29 14.64 -13.32 -5.36
CA PRO A 29 15.97 -13.63 -5.89
C PRO A 29 16.00 -13.58 -7.42
N GLN A 30 14.96 -14.09 -8.06
CA GLN A 30 14.83 -14.10 -9.53
C GLN A 30 14.69 -12.67 -10.09
N ALA A 31 13.92 -11.82 -9.41
CA ALA A 31 13.74 -10.43 -9.78
C ALA A 31 15.05 -9.62 -9.66
N LEU A 32 15.85 -9.90 -8.63
CA LEU A 32 17.15 -9.24 -8.42
C LEU A 32 18.25 -9.79 -9.33
N GLY A 33 18.25 -11.11 -9.59
CA GLY A 33 19.25 -11.79 -10.45
C GLY A 33 19.03 -11.64 -11.95
N GLY A 34 17.89 -11.09 -12.37
CA GLY A 34 17.60 -10.79 -13.80
C GLY A 34 17.32 -11.99 -14.70
N THR A 35 17.17 -13.20 -14.15
CA THR A 35 16.96 -14.43 -14.90
C THR A 35 15.60 -15.07 -14.62
N GLY A 36 14.91 -15.55 -15.65
CA GLY A 36 13.81 -16.52 -15.54
C GLY A 36 12.38 -15.97 -15.45
N LEU A 37 12.15 -14.66 -15.26
CA LEU A 37 10.79 -14.10 -15.11
C LEU A 37 10.16 -13.56 -16.40
N ARG A 38 10.96 -13.29 -17.44
CA ARG A 38 10.56 -12.56 -18.66
C ARG A 38 9.49 -13.22 -19.55
N SER A 39 8.93 -14.33 -19.15
CA SER A 39 7.87 -15.02 -19.89
C SER A 39 6.52 -15.03 -19.20
N SER A 40 6.45 -14.65 -17.90
CA SER A 40 5.24 -14.79 -17.10
C SER A 40 4.09 -13.89 -17.58
N LEU A 41 4.42 -12.70 -18.09
CA LEU A 41 3.45 -11.74 -18.62
C LEU A 41 3.70 -11.39 -20.09
N ARG A 42 4.34 -12.28 -20.84
CA ARG A 42 4.60 -12.08 -22.27
C ARG A 42 3.28 -11.90 -23.03
N GLY A 43 3.20 -10.86 -23.86
CA GLY A 43 2.01 -10.51 -24.62
C GLY A 43 0.89 -9.87 -23.77
N LYS A 44 1.20 -9.45 -22.54
CA LYS A 44 0.32 -8.67 -21.68
C LYS A 44 0.80 -7.23 -21.58
N THR A 45 -0.13 -6.29 -21.58
CA THR A 45 0.14 -4.87 -21.38
C THR A 45 -0.28 -4.42 -20.00
N VAL A 46 0.66 -3.85 -19.25
CA VAL A 46 0.43 -3.28 -17.91
C VAL A 46 0.52 -1.76 -17.99
N CYS A 47 -0.53 -1.07 -17.60
CA CYS A 47 -0.56 0.39 -17.53
C CYS A 47 -0.40 0.89 -16.09
N THR A 48 0.58 1.79 -15.86
CA THR A 48 0.62 2.56 -14.61
C THR A 48 -0.20 3.83 -14.79
N LEU A 49 -1.45 3.81 -14.31
CA LEU A 49 -2.43 4.89 -14.40
C LEU A 49 -2.41 5.69 -13.09
N PHE A 50 -1.65 6.78 -13.06
CA PHE A 50 -1.41 7.55 -11.83
C PHE A 50 -2.03 8.94 -11.94
N PHE A 51 -3.01 9.21 -11.07
CA PHE A 51 -3.64 10.52 -10.88
C PHE A 51 -2.98 11.33 -9.76
N GLU A 52 -2.14 10.69 -8.95
CA GLU A 52 -1.35 11.29 -7.87
C GLU A 52 0.16 11.03 -8.14
N PRO A 53 1.04 12.02 -8.08
CA PRO A 53 2.47 11.83 -8.31
C PRO A 53 3.10 10.82 -7.33
N SER A 54 3.88 9.90 -7.84
CA SER A 54 4.65 8.95 -7.02
C SER A 54 5.78 8.30 -7.82
N THR A 55 6.98 8.82 -7.70
CA THR A 55 8.15 8.32 -8.43
C THR A 55 8.50 6.88 -8.04
N ARG A 56 8.66 6.61 -6.75
CA ARG A 56 9.08 5.28 -6.26
C ARG A 56 8.06 4.19 -6.61
N THR A 57 6.78 4.44 -6.33
CA THR A 57 5.72 3.45 -6.58
C THR A 57 5.58 3.17 -8.07
N ARG A 58 5.52 4.22 -8.90
CA ARG A 58 5.43 4.07 -10.36
C ARG A 58 6.59 3.26 -10.91
N SER A 59 7.84 3.67 -10.61
CA SER A 59 9.04 3.01 -11.11
C SER A 59 9.13 1.55 -10.66
N SER A 60 8.76 1.24 -9.42
CA SER A 60 8.78 -0.13 -8.91
C SER A 60 7.82 -1.05 -9.65
N PHE A 61 6.60 -0.60 -9.95
CA PHE A 61 5.63 -1.37 -10.73
C PHE A 61 6.05 -1.53 -12.19
N GLN A 62 6.57 -0.48 -12.81
CA GLN A 62 7.08 -0.55 -14.18
C GLN A 62 8.21 -1.56 -14.30
N LEU A 63 9.20 -1.48 -13.41
CA LEU A 63 10.32 -2.43 -13.40
C LEU A 63 9.84 -3.86 -13.12
N ALA A 64 8.88 -4.05 -12.23
CA ALA A 64 8.32 -5.37 -11.95
C ALA A 64 7.62 -5.96 -13.19
N ALA A 65 6.77 -5.18 -13.86
CA ALA A 65 6.07 -5.60 -15.07
C ALA A 65 7.05 -5.94 -16.22
N MET A 66 8.05 -5.08 -16.46
CA MET A 66 9.09 -5.33 -17.46
C MET A 66 9.90 -6.61 -17.17
N ARG A 67 10.26 -6.85 -15.90
CA ARG A 67 10.97 -8.07 -15.50
C ARG A 67 10.14 -9.34 -15.67
N LEU A 68 8.82 -9.22 -15.60
CA LEU A 68 7.88 -10.32 -15.88
C LEU A 68 7.62 -10.49 -17.40
N GLY A 69 8.13 -9.59 -18.23
CA GLY A 69 8.01 -9.67 -19.70
C GLY A 69 6.75 -9.01 -20.25
N ALA A 70 6.09 -8.17 -19.49
CA ALA A 70 4.96 -7.37 -19.96
C ALA A 70 5.43 -6.16 -20.78
N ASP A 71 4.60 -5.72 -21.70
CA ASP A 71 4.67 -4.38 -22.26
C ASP A 71 4.18 -3.38 -21.21
N VAL A 72 4.87 -2.25 -21.07
CA VAL A 72 4.57 -1.28 -20.01
C VAL A 72 4.18 0.06 -20.60
N LEU A 73 2.97 0.50 -20.30
CA LEU A 73 2.46 1.81 -20.63
C LEU A 73 2.47 2.70 -19.38
N ALA A 74 3.22 3.80 -19.43
CA ALA A 74 3.20 4.81 -18.36
C ALA A 74 2.23 5.92 -18.72
N PHE A 75 1.17 6.09 -17.95
CA PHE A 75 0.22 7.18 -18.13
C PHE A 75 0.20 8.09 -16.89
N ASP A 76 0.44 9.37 -17.11
CA ASP A 76 0.38 10.42 -16.09
C ASP A 76 -0.82 11.32 -16.38
N ALA A 77 -1.90 11.12 -15.65
CA ALA A 77 -3.12 11.87 -15.84
C ALA A 77 -2.95 13.37 -15.54
N GLY A 78 -2.01 13.72 -14.64
CA GLY A 78 -1.71 15.12 -14.30
C GLY A 78 -1.14 15.95 -15.46
N THR A 79 -0.57 15.30 -16.46
CA THR A 79 0.05 15.97 -17.62
C THR A 79 -0.75 15.86 -18.90
N SER A 80 -1.70 14.93 -19.02
CA SER A 80 -2.27 14.52 -20.31
C SER A 80 -3.72 14.93 -20.55
N SER A 81 -4.69 14.42 -19.80
CA SER A 81 -6.12 14.51 -20.18
C SER A 81 -6.99 15.38 -19.29
N GLY A 82 -6.59 15.65 -18.06
CA GLY A 82 -7.35 16.50 -17.12
C GLY A 82 -7.60 17.93 -17.62
N LYS A 83 -6.85 18.38 -18.64
CA LYS A 83 -7.03 19.68 -19.30
C LYS A 83 -8.15 19.70 -20.36
N LYS A 84 -8.71 18.55 -20.75
CA LYS A 84 -9.71 18.42 -21.82
C LYS A 84 -11.09 18.02 -21.36
N GLY A 85 -11.34 17.94 -20.02
CA GLY A 85 -12.64 17.52 -19.47
C GLY A 85 -12.90 16.00 -19.54
N GLU A 86 -11.89 15.19 -19.84
CA GLU A 86 -11.96 13.74 -19.85
C GLU A 86 -11.97 13.20 -18.42
N THR A 87 -12.89 12.27 -18.11
CA THR A 87 -12.96 11.63 -16.79
C THR A 87 -11.91 10.53 -16.64
N ALA A 88 -11.62 10.13 -15.39
CA ALA A 88 -10.74 8.99 -15.12
C ALA A 88 -11.26 7.70 -15.79
N VAL A 89 -12.58 7.51 -15.82
CA VAL A 89 -13.25 6.37 -16.48
C VAL A 89 -13.05 6.43 -18.00
N ASP A 90 -13.20 7.60 -18.62
CA ASP A 90 -13.00 7.73 -20.08
C ASP A 90 -11.55 7.44 -20.45
N THR A 91 -10.61 7.98 -19.69
CA THR A 91 -9.18 7.71 -19.87
C THR A 91 -8.89 6.21 -19.76
N MET A 92 -9.39 5.55 -18.71
CA MET A 92 -9.20 4.12 -18.51
C MET A 92 -9.80 3.30 -19.67
N ARG A 93 -11.03 3.61 -20.12
CA ARG A 93 -11.68 2.91 -21.23
C ARG A 93 -10.94 3.07 -22.55
N ASN A 94 -10.40 4.27 -22.83
CA ASN A 94 -9.58 4.50 -24.01
C ASN A 94 -8.33 3.63 -23.99
N LEU A 95 -7.61 3.56 -22.86
CA LEU A 95 -6.43 2.73 -22.71
C LEU A 95 -6.76 1.23 -22.78
N GLU A 96 -7.89 0.83 -22.19
CA GLU A 96 -8.42 -0.53 -22.26
C GLU A 96 -8.74 -0.94 -23.71
N ALA A 97 -9.32 -0.04 -24.50
CA ALA A 97 -9.58 -0.26 -25.93
C ALA A 97 -8.29 -0.39 -26.75
N MET A 98 -7.19 0.18 -26.31
CA MET A 98 -5.85 0.03 -26.90
C MET A 98 -5.15 -1.30 -26.51
N GLY A 99 -5.79 -2.15 -25.69
CA GLY A 99 -5.27 -3.47 -25.34
C GLY A 99 -4.57 -3.56 -23.99
N VAL A 100 -4.81 -2.64 -23.07
CA VAL A 100 -4.30 -2.78 -21.69
C VAL A 100 -5.02 -3.91 -20.96
N ASP A 101 -4.27 -4.88 -20.45
CA ASP A 101 -4.78 -6.03 -19.68
C ASP A 101 -4.85 -5.77 -18.18
N CYS A 102 -3.95 -4.94 -17.66
CA CYS A 102 -3.84 -4.66 -16.23
C CYS A 102 -3.51 -3.20 -15.95
N PHE A 103 -4.29 -2.60 -15.07
CA PHE A 103 -4.05 -1.25 -14.57
C PHE A 103 -3.46 -1.28 -13.16
N VAL A 104 -2.35 -0.60 -12.96
CA VAL A 104 -1.80 -0.25 -11.66
C VAL A 104 -2.23 1.19 -11.38
N VAL A 105 -3.22 1.35 -10.50
CA VAL A 105 -3.89 2.64 -10.29
C VAL A 105 -3.45 3.28 -9.00
N ARG A 106 -3.16 4.59 -9.07
CA ARG A 106 -2.95 5.43 -7.90
C ARG A 106 -3.79 6.70 -8.02
N THR A 107 -4.63 6.92 -7.01
CA THR A 107 -5.54 8.07 -6.96
C THR A 107 -5.47 8.79 -5.61
N ALA A 108 -5.80 10.08 -5.60
CA ALA A 108 -5.93 10.89 -4.39
C ALA A 108 -7.35 10.85 -3.80
N VAL A 109 -8.33 10.36 -4.56
CA VAL A 109 -9.75 10.34 -4.20
C VAL A 109 -10.13 8.96 -3.69
N ASP A 110 -10.71 8.90 -2.49
CA ASP A 110 -11.20 7.65 -1.91
C ASP A 110 -12.34 7.07 -2.77
N GLY A 111 -12.22 5.80 -3.15
CA GLY A 111 -13.25 5.06 -3.89
C GLY A 111 -13.19 5.19 -5.42
N GLU A 112 -12.42 6.11 -5.99
CA GLU A 112 -12.30 6.28 -7.45
C GLU A 112 -11.83 4.99 -8.15
N LEU A 113 -10.96 4.23 -7.51
CA LEU A 113 -10.54 2.93 -8.03
C LEU A 113 -11.71 1.95 -8.21
N ARG A 114 -12.69 1.97 -7.31
CA ARG A 114 -13.88 1.09 -7.40
C ARG A 114 -14.77 1.50 -8.58
N GLU A 115 -14.87 2.78 -8.87
CA GLU A 115 -15.60 3.31 -10.05
C GLU A 115 -14.93 2.86 -11.35
N LEU A 116 -13.60 2.92 -11.42
CA LEU A 116 -12.83 2.42 -12.57
C LEU A 116 -13.09 0.92 -12.80
N ILE A 117 -13.03 0.12 -11.74
CA ILE A 117 -13.28 -1.33 -11.82
C ILE A 117 -14.71 -1.64 -12.29
N ALA A 118 -15.71 -0.92 -11.77
CA ALA A 118 -17.10 -1.10 -12.15
C ALA A 118 -17.36 -0.74 -13.62
N ALA A 119 -16.56 0.15 -14.19
CA ALA A 119 -16.67 0.60 -15.58
C ALA A 119 -15.84 -0.22 -16.57
N ALA A 120 -14.93 -1.08 -16.09
CA ALA A 120 -13.99 -1.85 -16.90
C ALA A 120 -14.61 -3.15 -17.44
N ARG A 121 -13.94 -3.77 -18.41
CA ARG A 121 -14.27 -5.12 -18.88
C ARG A 121 -13.98 -6.18 -17.83
N PRO A 122 -14.71 -7.30 -17.81
CA PRO A 122 -14.50 -8.39 -16.83
C PRO A 122 -13.09 -9.01 -16.85
N GLU A 123 -12.41 -8.94 -18.00
CA GLU A 123 -11.06 -9.49 -18.19
C GLU A 123 -9.97 -8.58 -17.63
N THR A 124 -10.23 -7.27 -17.53
CA THR A 124 -9.26 -6.27 -17.09
C THR A 124 -8.94 -6.43 -15.61
N ARG A 125 -7.68 -6.35 -15.26
CA ARG A 125 -7.20 -6.53 -13.88
C ARG A 125 -6.74 -5.21 -13.30
N PHE A 126 -6.89 -5.08 -11.98
CA PHE A 126 -6.51 -3.87 -11.26
C PHE A 126 -5.64 -4.19 -10.05
N ILE A 127 -4.61 -3.37 -9.87
CA ILE A 127 -3.75 -3.34 -8.68
C ILE A 127 -3.81 -1.95 -8.09
N ASN A 128 -4.18 -1.86 -6.82
CA ASN A 128 -4.19 -0.62 -6.06
C ASN A 128 -2.76 -0.22 -5.66
N ALA A 129 -2.26 0.89 -6.20
CA ALA A 129 -0.98 1.51 -5.86
C ALA A 129 -1.14 2.73 -4.92
N GLY A 130 -2.30 2.87 -4.31
CA GLY A 130 -2.70 3.90 -3.36
C GLY A 130 -4.00 4.58 -3.74
N ASP A 131 -5.05 4.35 -2.94
CA ASP A 131 -6.40 4.87 -3.12
C ASP A 131 -6.72 5.84 -1.98
N GLY A 132 -6.72 7.12 -2.26
CA GLY A 132 -7.00 8.19 -1.31
C GLY A 132 -6.25 8.04 0.01
N ARG A 133 -7.01 7.98 1.11
CA ARG A 133 -6.52 7.67 2.48
C ARG A 133 -6.81 6.23 2.90
N SER A 134 -7.52 5.46 2.05
CA SER A 134 -8.10 4.19 2.41
C SER A 134 -7.09 3.04 2.37
N ASN A 135 -6.46 2.78 1.22
CA ASN A 135 -5.69 1.55 1.02
C ASN A 135 -4.42 1.73 0.20
N HIS A 136 -3.38 0.98 0.57
CA HIS A 136 -2.17 0.77 -0.23
C HIS A 136 -1.69 -0.68 -0.03
N PRO A 137 -2.39 -1.67 -0.62
CA PRO A 137 -2.19 -3.09 -0.30
C PRO A 137 -0.77 -3.57 -0.58
N THR A 138 -0.15 -3.10 -1.66
CA THR A 138 1.22 -3.52 -2.00
C THR A 138 2.26 -2.96 -1.05
N GLN A 139 2.01 -1.82 -0.40
CA GLN A 139 2.87 -1.33 0.67
C GLN A 139 2.70 -2.20 1.93
N GLY A 140 1.48 -2.51 2.32
CA GLY A 140 1.24 -3.42 3.44
C GLY A 140 1.88 -4.80 3.22
N LEU A 141 1.79 -5.36 2.00
CA LEU A 141 2.50 -6.60 1.65
C LEU A 141 4.02 -6.47 1.76
N LEU A 142 4.59 -5.34 1.33
CA LEU A 142 6.02 -5.07 1.43
C LEU A 142 6.46 -5.01 2.88
N ASP A 143 5.71 -4.34 3.73
CA ASP A 143 5.99 -4.21 5.17
C ASP A 143 5.92 -5.59 5.85
N MET A 144 4.86 -6.38 5.59
CA MET A 144 4.74 -7.74 6.12
C MET A 144 5.85 -8.67 5.60
N LEU A 145 6.24 -8.54 4.33
CA LEU A 145 7.36 -9.31 3.79
C LEU A 145 8.67 -8.95 4.48
N THR A 146 8.89 -7.68 4.78
CA THR A 146 10.08 -7.22 5.51
C THR A 146 10.11 -7.77 6.92
N ILE A 147 9.03 -7.65 7.68
CA ILE A 147 8.92 -8.23 9.02
C ILE A 147 9.19 -9.74 8.97
N ARG A 148 8.53 -10.45 8.04
CA ARG A 148 8.70 -11.90 7.87
C ARG A 148 10.15 -12.31 7.58
N GLN A 149 10.92 -11.50 6.86
CA GLN A 149 12.34 -11.79 6.58
C GLN A 149 13.23 -11.75 7.81
N PHE A 150 12.91 -10.88 8.77
CA PHE A 150 13.73 -10.69 9.97
C PHE A 150 13.20 -11.43 11.20
N LYS A 151 11.89 -11.66 11.28
CA LYS A 151 11.23 -12.21 12.47
C LYS A 151 10.57 -13.57 12.22
N GLY A 152 10.53 -14.07 10.99
CA GLY A 152 9.90 -15.34 10.65
C GLY A 152 8.44 -15.20 10.19
N ALA A 153 7.80 -16.34 9.91
CA ALA A 153 6.47 -16.38 9.31
C ALA A 153 5.32 -16.34 10.33
N ASP A 154 5.61 -16.57 11.60
CA ASP A 154 4.62 -16.57 12.68
C ASP A 154 4.46 -15.15 13.25
N PHE A 155 3.39 -14.49 12.87
CA PHE A 155 3.05 -13.15 13.36
C PHE A 155 2.31 -13.19 14.71
N SER A 156 1.79 -14.34 15.13
CA SER A 156 1.01 -14.45 16.37
C SER A 156 1.83 -14.20 17.63
N SER A 157 3.13 -14.45 17.57
CA SER A 157 4.10 -14.23 18.64
C SER A 157 4.73 -12.84 18.63
N LEU A 158 4.47 -12.01 17.63
CA LEU A 158 5.12 -10.72 17.46
C LEU A 158 4.36 -9.57 18.15
N SER A 159 5.14 -8.61 18.64
CA SER A 159 4.69 -7.33 19.14
C SER A 159 5.13 -6.22 18.20
N ILE A 160 4.18 -5.47 17.63
CA ILE A 160 4.44 -4.48 16.58
C ILE A 160 3.90 -3.11 17.01
N THR A 161 4.76 -2.09 16.98
CA THR A 161 4.34 -0.71 17.17
C THR A 161 4.26 0.04 15.84
N ILE A 162 3.14 0.73 15.60
CA ILE A 162 2.95 1.66 14.48
C ILE A 162 2.95 3.07 15.06
N CYS A 163 3.99 3.84 14.73
CA CYS A 163 4.18 5.17 15.30
C CYS A 163 3.94 6.28 14.27
N GLY A 164 3.22 7.31 14.68
CA GLY A 164 2.99 8.53 13.92
C GLY A 164 1.55 8.77 13.50
N ASP A 165 1.35 9.39 12.34
CA ASP A 165 0.04 9.74 11.79
C ASP A 165 -0.70 8.52 11.24
N THR A 166 -1.36 7.77 12.11
CA THR A 166 -2.15 6.60 11.71
C THR A 166 -3.53 6.98 11.17
N LEU A 167 -4.05 8.15 11.52
CA LEU A 167 -5.37 8.62 11.10
C LEU A 167 -5.44 8.86 9.58
N HIS A 168 -4.41 9.50 9.01
CA HIS A 168 -4.39 9.87 7.59
C HIS A 168 -3.55 8.90 6.75
N SER A 169 -2.97 7.86 7.36
CA SER A 169 -2.05 6.95 6.68
C SER A 169 -2.76 5.71 6.12
N ARG A 170 -2.94 5.66 4.80
CA ARG A 170 -3.35 4.43 4.11
C ARG A 170 -2.37 3.27 4.27
N VAL A 171 -1.09 3.57 4.57
CA VAL A 171 -0.07 2.55 4.88
C VAL A 171 -0.39 1.90 6.21
N ALA A 172 -0.68 2.70 7.25
CA ALA A 172 -1.07 2.17 8.56
C ALA A 172 -2.33 1.30 8.46
N ARG A 173 -3.38 1.74 7.75
CA ARG A 173 -4.61 0.96 7.55
C ARG A 173 -4.33 -0.38 6.89
N SER A 174 -3.57 -0.40 5.80
CA SER A 174 -3.20 -1.64 5.12
C SER A 174 -2.34 -2.55 5.99
N ALA A 175 -1.41 -2.00 6.77
CA ALA A 175 -0.60 -2.77 7.70
C ALA A 175 -1.43 -3.37 8.84
N LEU A 176 -2.37 -2.61 9.43
CA LEU A 176 -3.28 -3.10 10.47
C LEU A 176 -4.11 -4.28 9.98
N HIS A 177 -4.73 -4.19 8.81
CA HIS A 177 -5.48 -5.32 8.24
C HIS A 177 -4.58 -6.54 8.04
N ALA A 178 -3.38 -6.35 7.48
CA ALA A 178 -2.46 -7.45 7.25
C ALA A 178 -1.98 -8.11 8.55
N LEU A 179 -1.59 -7.32 9.54
CA LEU A 179 -1.13 -7.83 10.85
C LEU A 179 -2.22 -8.65 11.54
N LYS A 180 -3.45 -8.13 11.59
CA LYS A 180 -4.59 -8.84 12.16
C LYS A 180 -4.89 -10.14 11.42
N THR A 181 -4.94 -10.08 10.09
CA THR A 181 -5.17 -11.27 9.24
C THR A 181 -4.08 -12.33 9.41
N LEU A 182 -2.82 -11.92 9.65
CA LEU A 182 -1.70 -12.82 9.95
C LEU A 182 -1.66 -13.31 11.40
N GLY A 183 -2.60 -12.88 12.24
CA GLY A 183 -2.74 -13.36 13.62
C GLY A 183 -1.92 -12.58 14.64
N CYS A 184 -1.34 -11.42 14.30
CA CYS A 184 -0.66 -10.58 15.29
C CYS A 184 -1.66 -10.03 16.31
N THR A 185 -1.42 -10.32 17.59
CA THR A 185 -2.32 -9.94 18.70
C THR A 185 -1.81 -8.77 19.52
N ASP A 186 -0.50 -8.48 19.50
CA ASP A 186 0.09 -7.32 20.17
C ASP A 186 0.44 -6.23 19.17
N ILE A 187 -0.58 -5.49 18.74
CA ILE A 187 -0.43 -4.34 17.85
C ILE A 187 -0.62 -3.07 18.67
N ARG A 188 0.36 -2.19 18.62
CA ARG A 188 0.41 -0.93 19.36
C ARG A 188 0.38 0.24 18.39
N ILE A 189 -0.35 1.29 18.78
CA ILE A 189 -0.34 2.59 18.08
C ILE A 189 0.29 3.60 19.02
N CYS A 190 1.26 4.35 18.53
CA CYS A 190 1.92 5.44 19.26
C CYS A 190 1.84 6.74 18.46
N GLY A 191 1.44 7.82 19.10
CA GLY A 191 1.38 9.15 18.52
C GLY A 191 0.40 10.08 19.20
N PRO A 192 0.33 11.36 18.79
CA PRO A 192 -0.63 12.32 19.29
C PRO A 192 -2.06 11.82 19.09
N GLU A 193 -2.92 12.06 20.07
CA GLU A 193 -4.32 11.62 20.02
C GLU A 193 -5.06 12.16 18.77
N SER A 194 -4.74 13.39 18.37
CA SER A 194 -5.29 14.03 17.16
C SER A 194 -4.89 13.36 15.84
N LEU A 195 -3.85 12.52 15.86
CA LEU A 195 -3.31 11.82 14.69
C LEU A 195 -3.47 10.31 14.75
N THR A 196 -4.09 9.79 15.80
CA THR A 196 -4.31 8.34 15.96
C THR A 196 -5.69 7.93 15.47
N VAL A 197 -5.73 6.84 14.69
CA VAL A 197 -6.98 6.24 14.23
C VAL A 197 -7.81 5.76 15.43
N ALA A 198 -9.12 6.04 15.42
CA ALA A 198 -10.04 5.70 16.50
C ALA A 198 -11.36 5.11 15.96
N ASP A 199 -11.30 4.38 14.85
CA ASP A 199 -12.43 3.68 14.26
C ASP A 199 -12.62 2.26 14.85
N ALA A 200 -13.67 1.56 14.41
CA ALA A 200 -13.99 0.22 14.87
C ALA A 200 -12.87 -0.80 14.60
N ASP A 201 -12.13 -0.62 13.50
CA ASP A 201 -11.02 -1.52 13.12
C ASP A 201 -9.81 -1.37 14.04
N SER A 202 -9.76 -0.31 14.86
CA SER A 202 -8.68 -0.01 15.78
C SER A 202 -9.07 -0.11 17.26
N ALA A 203 -10.29 -0.56 17.56
CA ALA A 203 -10.84 -0.58 18.93
C ALA A 203 -10.07 -1.54 19.87
N ASP A 204 -9.50 -2.60 19.34
CA ASP A 204 -8.73 -3.63 20.06
C ASP A 204 -7.22 -3.33 20.16
N LEU A 205 -6.77 -2.20 19.62
CA LEU A 205 -5.35 -1.85 19.61
C LEU A 205 -4.92 -1.16 20.92
N LYS A 206 -3.72 -1.48 21.38
CA LYS A 206 -3.10 -0.78 22.49
C LYS A 206 -2.62 0.61 22.04
N ARG A 207 -2.94 1.65 22.82
CA ARG A 207 -2.63 3.05 22.49
C ARG A 207 -1.63 3.61 23.47
N PHE A 208 -0.60 4.24 22.96
CA PHE A 208 0.46 4.86 23.71
C PHE A 208 0.63 6.32 23.28
N ARG A 209 0.86 7.19 24.26
CA ARG A 209 1.25 8.59 24.04
C ARG A 209 2.75 8.77 24.19
N ASP A 210 3.36 7.95 25.02
CA ASP A 210 4.80 7.92 25.25
C ASP A 210 5.46 6.94 24.28
N PHE A 211 6.49 7.42 23.60
CA PHE A 211 7.19 6.65 22.56
C PHE A 211 8.03 5.54 23.20
N ASP A 212 8.74 5.84 24.30
CA ASP A 212 9.60 4.86 24.96
C ASP A 212 8.79 3.72 25.56
N GLU A 213 7.64 4.03 26.19
CA GLU A 213 6.70 3.00 26.67
C GLU A 213 6.16 2.12 25.54
N ALA A 214 5.87 2.71 24.39
CA ALA A 214 5.38 1.98 23.22
C ALA A 214 6.42 1.01 22.63
N LEU A 215 7.70 1.26 22.86
CA LEU A 215 8.81 0.45 22.36
C LEU A 215 9.22 -0.68 23.28
N VAL A 216 8.77 -0.72 24.52
CA VAL A 216 9.17 -1.77 25.47
C VAL A 216 8.77 -3.15 24.97
N GLY A 217 9.78 -4.00 24.69
CA GLY A 217 9.57 -5.39 24.29
C GLY A 217 8.94 -5.61 22.91
N VAL A 218 9.02 -4.64 22.00
CA VAL A 218 8.50 -4.80 20.63
C VAL A 218 9.51 -5.48 19.71
N ASP A 219 9.00 -6.25 18.76
CA ASP A 219 9.80 -6.93 17.75
C ASP A 219 10.09 -6.05 16.53
N ALA A 220 9.17 -5.16 16.20
CA ALA A 220 9.35 -4.23 15.09
C ALA A 220 8.57 -2.93 15.31
N VAL A 221 9.11 -1.84 14.76
CA VAL A 221 8.50 -0.51 14.77
C VAL A 221 8.29 -0.05 13.36
N MET A 222 7.08 0.38 13.06
CA MET A 222 6.70 0.99 11.78
C MET A 222 6.59 2.50 11.97
N MET A 223 7.60 3.24 11.51
CA MET A 223 7.59 4.70 11.58
C MET A 223 6.84 5.29 10.39
N LEU A 224 5.80 6.08 10.69
CA LEU A 224 5.01 6.79 9.67
C LEU A 224 5.47 8.23 9.56
N ARG A 225 5.53 8.75 8.34
CA ARG A 225 5.70 10.18 8.15
C ARG A 225 4.40 10.94 8.43
N LEU A 226 4.50 12.19 8.84
CA LEU A 226 3.34 13.07 8.89
C LEU A 226 2.79 13.32 7.47
N GLN A 227 1.47 13.13 7.31
CA GLN A 227 0.75 13.30 6.05
C GLN A 227 0.28 14.76 5.88
N ARG A 228 1.22 15.73 5.89
CA ARG A 228 0.92 17.18 5.90
C ARG A 228 -0.05 17.61 4.80
N GLU A 229 0.06 16.98 3.64
CA GLU A 229 -0.81 17.19 2.48
C GLU A 229 -2.26 16.75 2.69
N ARG A 230 -2.55 16.00 3.75
CA ARG A 230 -3.86 15.44 4.11
C ARG A 230 -4.39 15.94 5.44
N MET A 231 -3.57 16.67 6.19
CA MET A 231 -3.91 17.18 7.52
C MET A 231 -4.63 18.53 7.41
N GLN A 232 -5.63 18.72 8.29
CA GLN A 232 -6.14 20.07 8.56
C GLN A 232 -5.10 20.87 9.32
N GLN A 233 -5.06 22.18 9.12
CA GLN A 233 -4.14 23.06 9.86
C GLN A 233 -4.41 22.98 11.37
N GLY A 234 -3.34 22.90 12.17
CA GLY A 234 -3.44 22.94 13.64
C GLY A 234 -3.49 21.59 14.36
N LEU A 235 -3.44 20.45 13.66
CA LEU A 235 -3.45 19.12 14.31
C LEU A 235 -2.14 18.79 15.04
N VAL A 236 -1.05 19.45 14.73
CA VAL A 236 0.27 19.32 15.41
C VAL A 236 0.74 20.71 15.81
N GLY A 237 1.15 20.91 17.05
CA GLY A 237 1.59 22.18 17.58
C GLY A 237 2.84 22.74 16.86
N SER A 238 3.90 21.92 16.77
CA SER A 238 5.09 22.19 15.97
C SER A 238 5.70 20.89 15.44
N LEU A 239 6.42 20.98 14.32
CA LEU A 239 7.16 19.83 13.79
C LEU A 239 8.33 19.44 14.70
N GLU A 240 9.01 20.40 15.26
CA GLU A 240 10.13 20.19 16.17
C GLU A 240 9.68 19.45 17.44
N GLY A 241 8.56 19.88 18.04
CA GLY A 241 7.96 19.21 19.19
C GLY A 241 7.51 17.78 18.84
N TYR A 242 6.89 17.58 17.67
CA TYR A 242 6.51 16.24 17.22
C TYR A 242 7.74 15.33 17.05
N PHE A 243 8.83 15.80 16.44
CA PHE A 243 10.03 15.00 16.27
C PHE A 243 10.75 14.74 17.58
N ALA A 244 10.70 15.66 18.55
CA ALA A 244 11.26 15.45 19.88
C ALA A 244 10.52 14.33 20.67
N GLU A 245 9.20 14.20 20.47
CA GLU A 245 8.37 13.22 21.18
C GLU A 245 8.26 11.87 20.44
N TYR A 246 8.22 11.86 19.11
CA TYR A 246 7.91 10.69 18.27
C TYR A 246 8.94 10.44 17.18
N GLY A 247 10.03 11.17 17.14
CA GLY A 247 11.13 10.94 16.19
C GLY A 247 12.03 9.80 16.64
N LEU A 248 12.48 8.98 15.69
CA LEU A 248 13.53 8.01 15.93
C LEU A 248 14.86 8.68 15.62
N ASP A 249 15.66 8.93 16.63
CA ASP A 249 17.04 9.38 16.50
C ASP A 249 18.04 8.25 16.78
N SER A 250 19.30 8.47 16.45
CA SER A 250 20.39 7.47 16.58
C SER A 250 20.94 7.39 18.00
#